data_bd808b8344c6714ada116df46a1cd578
#
_entry.id   bd808b8344c6714ada116df46a1cd578
#
_cell.length_a   1.000
_cell.length_b   1.000
_cell.length_c   1.000
_cell.angle_alpha   90.00
_cell.angle_beta   90.00
_cell.angle_gamma   90.00
#
_symmetry.space_group_name_H-M   'P 1'
#
loop_
_entity.id
_entity.type
_entity.pdbx_description
1 polymer ?
#
loop_
_entity_poly.entity_id
_entity_poly.type
_entity_poly.pdbx_seq_one_letter_code
_entity_poly.pdbx_strand_id
1 'polypeptide(L)'
;MESDLNINKSKTGLVIIDLQKGIAAADRKLAPHSADVVVKNAISLAEAFRKNRMPVFLVHVVSSEKERLNVIADENPWASQASIQIPADWTDFVPDLEPKESDIVITKKQWGAFYGTDLELQLRRRGIDTIILCGIATNYGVESTARFAYEYGFHQIFAEDAITSMTKEMHDASINYVFKRIGRVRATEEILKSL
;
A
#
# COMPACT_ATOMS: atom_id res chain seq x y z
N MET A 1 -5.85 3.88 28.09
CA MET A 1 -6.94 4.55 27.36
C MET A 1 -6.80 4.15 25.91
N GLU A 2 -7.61 3.19 25.48
CA GLU A 2 -7.78 2.91 24.05
C GLU A 2 -8.33 4.19 23.43
N SER A 3 -7.55 4.83 22.57
CA SER A 3 -8.05 5.97 21.81
C SER A 3 -9.03 5.42 20.79
N ASP A 4 -10.29 5.71 20.95
CA ASP A 4 -11.33 5.42 19.99
C ASP A 4 -10.88 5.95 18.62
N LEU A 5 -10.68 5.06 17.66
CA LEU A 5 -10.22 5.42 16.32
C LEU A 5 -11.42 5.99 15.55
N ASN A 6 -11.78 7.23 15.84
CA ASN A 6 -12.92 7.87 15.19
C ASN A 6 -12.65 8.08 13.70
N ILE A 7 -13.17 7.15 12.85
CA ILE A 7 -13.02 7.20 11.40
C ILE A 7 -14.24 7.91 10.78
N ASN A 8 -13.97 9.06 10.15
CA ASN A 8 -15.00 9.71 9.35
C ASN A 8 -15.14 9.00 8.00
N LYS A 9 -16.18 8.17 7.85
CA LYS A 9 -16.42 7.36 6.65
C LYS A 9 -16.52 8.17 5.36
N SER A 10 -17.06 9.39 5.42
CA SER A 10 -17.21 10.25 4.24
C SER A 10 -15.91 10.92 3.78
N LYS A 11 -14.85 10.87 4.60
CA LYS A 11 -13.57 11.52 4.35
C LYS A 11 -12.38 10.57 4.36
N THR A 12 -12.62 9.26 4.48
CA THR A 12 -11.57 8.26 4.59
C THR A 12 -11.56 7.33 3.39
N GLY A 13 -10.38 7.13 2.79
CA GLY A 13 -10.13 6.17 1.71
C GLY A 13 -9.14 5.09 2.11
N LEU A 14 -9.30 3.89 1.57
CA LEU A 14 -8.33 2.79 1.72
C LEU A 14 -7.38 2.80 0.52
N VAL A 15 -6.08 2.80 0.77
CA VAL A 15 -5.04 2.75 -0.27
C VAL A 15 -4.20 1.49 -0.07
N ILE A 16 -4.33 0.55 -0.99
CA ILE A 16 -3.66 -0.76 -0.95
C ILE A 16 -2.50 -0.73 -1.94
N ILE A 17 -1.28 -0.91 -1.43
CA ILE A 17 -0.04 -0.77 -2.18
C ILE A 17 0.48 -2.13 -2.63
N ASP A 18 0.60 -2.32 -3.95
CA ASP A 18 1.35 -3.38 -4.64
C ASP A 18 1.01 -4.82 -4.20
N LEU A 19 -0.24 -5.11 -3.82
CA LEU A 19 -0.70 -6.47 -3.63
C LEU A 19 -1.02 -7.11 -4.99
N GLN A 20 0.03 -7.23 -5.82
CA GLN A 20 0.04 -7.83 -7.15
C GLN A 20 0.87 -9.11 -7.18
N LYS A 21 0.59 -10.00 -8.12
CA LYS A 21 1.21 -11.33 -8.22
C LYS A 21 2.74 -11.29 -8.19
N GLY A 22 3.35 -10.35 -8.90
CA GLY A 22 4.80 -10.22 -8.96
C GLY A 22 5.47 -9.74 -7.66
N ILE A 23 4.71 -9.26 -6.69
CA ILE A 23 5.23 -8.72 -5.42
C ILE A 23 4.76 -9.55 -4.24
N ALA A 24 3.48 -9.89 -4.18
CA ALA A 24 2.87 -10.65 -3.09
C ALA A 24 2.86 -12.18 -3.34
N ALA A 25 3.60 -12.68 -4.32
CA ALA A 25 3.69 -14.11 -4.59
C ALA A 25 4.21 -14.89 -3.36
N ALA A 26 3.62 -16.06 -3.13
CA ALA A 26 3.80 -16.88 -1.93
C ALA A 26 5.25 -17.31 -1.64
N ASP A 27 6.13 -17.27 -2.62
CA ASP A 27 7.52 -17.73 -2.49
C ASP A 27 8.46 -16.71 -1.84
N ARG A 28 8.00 -15.49 -1.61
CA ARG A 28 8.83 -14.47 -0.97
C ARG A 28 8.80 -14.63 0.55
N LYS A 29 9.97 -14.74 1.14
CA LYS A 29 10.11 -14.64 2.60
C LYS A 29 9.94 -13.19 3.01
N LEU A 30 8.80 -12.88 3.59
CA LEU A 30 8.47 -11.56 4.12
C LEU A 30 8.36 -11.62 5.66
N ALA A 31 8.66 -10.52 6.31
CA ALA A 31 8.62 -10.36 7.76
C ALA A 31 8.25 -8.91 8.15
N PRO A 32 7.53 -8.73 9.28
CA PRO A 32 7.13 -9.73 10.28
C PRO A 32 5.92 -10.57 9.86
N HIS A 33 5.11 -10.11 8.92
CA HIS A 33 3.89 -10.79 8.46
C HIS A 33 4.15 -11.48 7.12
N SER A 34 3.60 -12.69 6.92
CA SER A 34 3.65 -13.35 5.62
C SER A 34 2.76 -12.64 4.60
N ALA A 35 3.02 -12.85 3.31
CA ALA A 35 2.19 -12.32 2.24
C ALA A 35 0.71 -12.68 2.42
N ASP A 36 0.41 -13.93 2.79
CA ASP A 36 -0.95 -14.41 2.99
C ASP A 36 -1.70 -13.65 4.10
N VAL A 37 -0.99 -13.34 5.21
CA VAL A 37 -1.58 -12.55 6.30
C VAL A 37 -1.90 -11.14 5.83
N VAL A 38 -0.95 -10.50 5.15
CA VAL A 38 -1.13 -9.14 4.61
C VAL A 38 -2.28 -9.08 3.61
N VAL A 39 -2.30 -10.01 2.66
CA VAL A 39 -3.36 -10.11 1.63
C VAL A 39 -4.73 -10.32 2.29
N LYS A 40 -4.84 -11.29 3.22
CA LYS A 40 -6.09 -11.55 3.94
C LYS A 40 -6.61 -10.32 4.68
N ASN A 41 -5.73 -9.61 5.39
CA ASN A 41 -6.10 -8.42 6.14
C ASN A 41 -6.50 -7.27 5.20
N ALA A 42 -5.78 -7.07 4.11
CA ALA A 42 -6.12 -6.07 3.09
C ALA A 42 -7.47 -6.35 2.42
N ILE A 43 -7.77 -7.62 2.11
CA ILE A 43 -9.08 -8.04 1.58
C ILE A 43 -10.19 -7.71 2.59
N SER A 44 -9.99 -8.04 3.87
CA SER A 44 -10.98 -7.75 4.92
C SER A 44 -11.26 -6.24 5.04
N LEU A 45 -10.23 -5.40 4.94
CA LEU A 45 -10.38 -3.94 4.89
C LEU A 45 -11.14 -3.50 3.63
N ALA A 46 -10.77 -4.02 2.45
CA ALA A 46 -11.40 -3.66 1.18
C ALA A 46 -12.89 -4.02 1.18
N GLU A 47 -13.26 -5.19 1.67
CA GLU A 47 -14.66 -5.64 1.80
C GLU A 47 -15.46 -4.73 2.75
N ALA A 48 -14.89 -4.37 3.91
CA ALA A 48 -15.52 -3.47 4.86
C ALA A 48 -15.72 -2.06 4.27
N PHE A 49 -14.73 -1.54 3.53
CA PHE A 49 -14.83 -0.25 2.84
C PHE A 49 -15.92 -0.28 1.77
N ARG A 50 -15.91 -1.28 0.90
CA ARG A 50 -16.92 -1.48 -0.14
C ARG A 50 -18.33 -1.58 0.44
N LYS A 51 -18.52 -2.38 1.51
CA LYS A 51 -19.78 -2.51 2.24
C LYS A 51 -20.30 -1.17 2.78
N ASN A 52 -19.39 -0.33 3.26
CA ASN A 52 -19.70 1.00 3.77
C ASN A 52 -19.73 2.09 2.67
N ARG A 53 -19.62 1.73 1.39
CA ARG A 53 -19.53 2.64 0.23
C ARG A 53 -18.41 3.67 0.36
N MET A 54 -17.31 3.28 0.99
CA MET A 54 -16.10 4.07 1.12
C MET A 54 -15.14 3.73 -0.04
N PRO A 55 -14.36 4.69 -0.54
CA PRO A 55 -13.49 4.46 -1.69
C PRO A 55 -12.31 3.54 -1.36
N VAL A 56 -12.04 2.61 -2.28
CA VAL A 56 -10.88 1.73 -2.27
C VAL A 56 -10.00 2.07 -3.46
N PHE A 57 -8.73 2.34 -3.19
CA PHE A 57 -7.70 2.62 -4.19
C PHE A 57 -6.76 1.42 -4.25
N LEU A 58 -6.76 0.73 -5.36
CA LEU A 58 -5.86 -0.38 -5.62
C LEU A 58 -4.68 0.13 -6.42
N VAL A 59 -3.51 0.13 -5.80
CA VAL A 59 -2.28 0.62 -6.43
C VAL A 59 -1.43 -0.55 -6.88
N HIS A 60 -0.99 -0.52 -8.13
CA HIS A 60 -0.01 -1.46 -8.64
C HIS A 60 1.13 -0.75 -9.39
N VAL A 61 2.30 -1.37 -9.37
CA VAL A 61 3.44 -0.87 -10.12
C VAL A 61 3.57 -1.63 -11.44
N VAL A 62 3.70 -0.86 -12.52
CA VAL A 62 4.01 -1.39 -13.85
C VAL A 62 5.49 -1.19 -14.12
N SER A 63 6.18 -2.23 -14.52
CA SER A 63 7.60 -2.18 -14.83
C SER A 63 7.83 -2.79 -16.21
N SER A 64 8.06 -1.96 -17.20
CA SER A 64 8.66 -2.40 -18.47
C SER A 64 10.15 -2.05 -18.46
N GLU A 65 10.94 -2.78 -19.25
CA GLU A 65 12.38 -2.53 -19.36
C GLU A 65 12.68 -1.07 -19.77
N LYS A 66 11.83 -0.46 -20.58
CA LYS A 66 11.97 0.91 -21.08
C LYS A 66 11.56 1.99 -20.05
N GLU A 67 10.77 1.62 -19.05
CA GLU A 67 10.18 2.55 -18.09
C GLU A 67 10.79 2.45 -16.69
N ARG A 68 11.74 1.53 -16.49
CA ARG A 68 12.44 1.39 -15.21
C ARG A 68 13.32 2.61 -14.95
N LEU A 69 13.27 3.08 -13.71
CA LEU A 69 14.25 4.07 -13.27
C LEU A 69 15.63 3.41 -13.27
N ASN A 70 16.53 3.97 -14.09
CA ASN A 70 17.92 3.54 -14.15
C ASN A 70 18.78 4.55 -13.38
N VAL A 71 18.80 4.42 -12.07
CA VAL A 71 19.64 5.27 -11.21
C VAL A 71 20.91 4.51 -10.84
N ILE A 72 22.00 5.26 -10.70
CA ILE A 72 23.26 4.73 -10.18
C ILE A 72 23.11 4.62 -8.66
N ALA A 73 23.17 3.41 -8.12
CA ALA A 73 23.06 3.13 -6.70
C ALA A 73 24.04 2.05 -6.32
N ASP A 74 24.51 2.03 -5.07
CA ASP A 74 25.43 1.02 -4.54
C ASP A 74 24.81 -0.39 -4.63
N GLU A 75 23.50 -0.47 -4.37
CA GLU A 75 22.70 -1.68 -4.54
C GLU A 75 21.59 -1.42 -5.55
N ASN A 76 21.81 -1.80 -6.80
CA ASN A 76 20.77 -1.77 -7.82
C ASN A 76 20.24 -3.21 -8.01
N PRO A 77 19.07 -3.54 -7.45
CA PRO A 77 18.50 -4.89 -7.58
C PRO A 77 18.17 -5.27 -9.02
N TRP A 78 18.14 -4.31 -9.92
CA TRP A 78 17.84 -4.51 -11.35
C TRP A 78 19.12 -4.69 -12.19
N ALA A 79 20.29 -4.28 -11.69
CA ALA A 79 21.55 -4.37 -12.46
C ALA A 79 21.95 -5.82 -12.76
N SER A 80 21.63 -6.76 -11.86
CA SER A 80 21.89 -8.20 -12.03
C SER A 80 20.77 -8.95 -12.74
N GLN A 81 19.65 -8.28 -13.08
CA GLN A 81 18.42 -8.90 -13.56
C GLN A 81 18.15 -8.64 -15.05
N ALA A 82 19.18 -8.31 -15.82
CA ALA A 82 19.06 -8.04 -17.26
C ALA A 82 18.43 -9.18 -18.10
N SER A 83 18.23 -10.36 -17.50
CA SER A 83 17.66 -11.55 -18.16
C SER A 83 16.40 -12.12 -17.49
N ILE A 84 15.83 -11.48 -16.47
CA ILE A 84 14.61 -11.99 -15.84
C ILE A 84 13.41 -11.63 -16.72
N GLN A 85 12.81 -12.65 -17.32
CA GLN A 85 11.51 -12.50 -17.96
C GLN A 85 10.46 -12.24 -16.88
N ILE A 86 9.86 -11.06 -16.91
CA ILE A 86 8.74 -10.73 -16.05
C ILE A 86 7.51 -11.48 -16.57
N PRO A 87 6.83 -12.30 -15.76
CA PRO A 87 5.60 -12.96 -16.16
C PRO A 87 4.56 -11.96 -16.68
N ALA A 88 3.75 -12.36 -17.66
CA ALA A 88 2.75 -11.47 -18.27
C ALA A 88 1.71 -10.96 -17.25
N ASP A 89 1.43 -11.75 -16.21
CA ASP A 89 0.49 -11.46 -15.15
C ASP A 89 1.16 -10.83 -13.89
N TRP A 90 2.41 -10.42 -14.01
CA TRP A 90 3.18 -9.84 -12.89
C TRP A 90 2.49 -8.62 -12.25
N THR A 91 1.80 -7.83 -13.07
CA THR A 91 1.09 -6.61 -12.65
C THR A 91 -0.34 -6.85 -12.17
N ASP A 92 -0.87 -8.06 -12.37
CA ASP A 92 -2.22 -8.39 -11.94
C ASP A 92 -2.31 -8.40 -10.42
N PHE A 93 -3.43 -7.95 -9.89
CA PHE A 93 -3.70 -8.08 -8.46
C PHE A 93 -3.79 -9.56 -8.06
N VAL A 94 -3.46 -9.86 -6.80
CA VAL A 94 -3.61 -11.20 -6.27
C VAL A 94 -5.08 -11.63 -6.31
N PRO A 95 -5.38 -12.94 -6.37
CA PRO A 95 -6.74 -13.45 -6.29
C PRO A 95 -7.50 -12.86 -5.10
N ASP A 96 -8.80 -12.68 -5.23
CA ASP A 96 -9.71 -12.07 -4.26
C ASP A 96 -9.53 -10.56 -4.01
N LEU A 97 -8.45 -9.96 -4.50
CA LEU A 97 -8.24 -8.50 -4.51
C LEU A 97 -8.45 -7.87 -5.91
N GLU A 98 -9.02 -8.60 -6.82
CA GLU A 98 -9.33 -8.09 -8.15
C GLU A 98 -10.21 -6.83 -8.07
N PRO A 99 -9.95 -5.82 -8.92
CA PRO A 99 -10.71 -4.59 -8.92
C PRO A 99 -12.21 -4.82 -9.13
N LYS A 100 -13.03 -4.19 -8.30
CA LYS A 100 -14.48 -4.11 -8.48
C LYS A 100 -14.83 -2.80 -9.19
N GLU A 101 -16.02 -2.69 -9.74
CA GLU A 101 -16.50 -1.49 -10.46
C GLU A 101 -16.40 -0.20 -9.62
N SER A 102 -16.55 -0.33 -8.30
CA SER A 102 -16.47 0.80 -7.36
C SER A 102 -15.04 1.22 -7.01
N ASP A 103 -14.04 0.42 -7.35
CA ASP A 103 -12.65 0.66 -6.97
C ASP A 103 -11.95 1.61 -7.93
N ILE A 104 -10.92 2.26 -7.45
CA ILE A 104 -10.08 3.14 -8.23
C ILE A 104 -8.71 2.46 -8.39
N VAL A 105 -8.36 2.14 -9.62
CA VAL A 105 -7.04 1.56 -9.92
C VAL A 105 -6.05 2.68 -10.21
N ILE A 106 -4.93 2.64 -9.51
CA ILE A 106 -3.82 3.60 -9.67
C ILE A 106 -2.59 2.83 -10.18
N THR A 107 -2.10 3.23 -11.34
CA THR A 107 -0.89 2.66 -11.93
C THR A 107 0.29 3.57 -11.69
N LYS A 108 1.33 3.05 -11.04
CA LYS A 108 2.58 3.77 -10.79
C LYS A 108 3.79 3.12 -11.46
N LYS A 109 4.88 3.86 -11.57
CA LYS A 109 6.13 3.41 -12.22
C LYS A 109 7.34 3.44 -11.28
N GLN A 110 7.15 3.85 -10.04
CA GLN A 110 8.16 3.99 -8.99
C GLN A 110 7.58 3.59 -7.64
N TRP A 111 8.32 3.79 -6.55
CA TRP A 111 7.89 3.35 -5.22
C TRP A 111 6.64 4.05 -4.70
N GLY A 112 6.63 5.39 -4.70
CA GLY A 112 5.50 6.18 -4.16
C GLY A 112 4.31 6.20 -5.11
N ALA A 113 3.11 6.19 -4.54
CA ALA A 113 1.86 6.15 -5.31
C ALA A 113 1.35 7.55 -5.72
N PHE A 114 1.93 8.62 -5.22
CA PHE A 114 1.51 9.98 -5.57
C PHE A 114 2.26 10.55 -6.79
N TYR A 115 3.58 10.36 -6.84
CA TYR A 115 4.38 10.97 -7.90
C TYR A 115 4.04 10.38 -9.28
N GLY A 116 3.63 11.26 -10.21
CA GLY A 116 3.33 10.88 -11.60
C GLY A 116 2.08 10.01 -11.78
N THR A 117 1.17 10.03 -10.80
CA THR A 117 -0.14 9.36 -10.86
C THR A 117 -1.27 10.36 -10.61
N ASP A 118 -2.49 9.92 -10.72
CA ASP A 118 -3.67 10.71 -10.39
C ASP A 118 -4.22 10.43 -8.97
N LEU A 119 -3.48 9.72 -8.10
CA LEU A 119 -3.97 9.36 -6.76
C LEU A 119 -4.43 10.59 -5.96
N GLU A 120 -3.63 11.66 -5.90
CA GLU A 120 -4.02 12.88 -5.18
C GLU A 120 -5.30 13.47 -5.76
N LEU A 121 -5.39 13.61 -7.08
CA LEU A 121 -6.57 14.12 -7.76
C LEU A 121 -7.82 13.30 -7.41
N GLN A 122 -7.70 11.97 -7.42
CA GLN A 122 -8.79 11.05 -7.12
C GLN A 122 -9.24 11.15 -5.65
N LEU A 123 -8.30 11.29 -4.71
CA LEU A 123 -8.59 11.53 -3.30
C LEU A 123 -9.31 12.87 -3.09
N ARG A 124 -8.74 13.97 -3.63
CA ARG A 124 -9.30 15.34 -3.47
C ARG A 124 -10.70 15.46 -4.07
N ARG A 125 -10.93 14.90 -5.26
CA ARG A 125 -12.26 14.92 -5.91
C ARG A 125 -13.35 14.24 -5.09
N ARG A 126 -12.98 13.28 -4.23
CA ARG A 126 -13.91 12.58 -3.34
C ARG A 126 -13.98 13.20 -1.94
N GLY A 127 -13.31 14.34 -1.71
CA GLY A 127 -13.27 15.00 -0.41
C GLY A 127 -12.51 14.20 0.66
N ILE A 128 -11.65 13.27 0.25
CA ILE A 128 -10.87 12.45 1.17
C ILE A 128 -9.73 13.29 1.76
N ASP A 129 -9.63 13.31 3.06
CA ASP A 129 -8.55 13.94 3.83
C ASP A 129 -7.79 12.95 4.71
N THR A 130 -8.29 11.73 4.84
CA THR A 130 -7.73 10.64 5.64
C THR A 130 -7.54 9.41 4.79
N ILE A 131 -6.37 8.78 4.86
CA ILE A 131 -6.10 7.53 4.16
C ILE A 131 -5.71 6.42 5.14
N ILE A 132 -6.20 5.21 4.87
CA ILE A 132 -5.69 3.99 5.50
C ILE A 132 -4.76 3.33 4.52
N LEU A 133 -3.52 3.09 4.94
CA LEU A 133 -2.46 2.50 4.12
C LEU A 133 -2.18 1.06 4.54
N CYS A 134 -2.11 0.17 3.55
CA CYS A 134 -1.63 -1.20 3.71
C CYS A 134 -0.90 -1.67 2.43
N GLY A 135 -0.27 -2.85 2.47
CA GLY A 135 0.40 -3.45 1.32
C GLY A 135 1.88 -3.78 1.51
N ILE A 136 2.62 -3.95 0.40
CA ILE A 136 4.02 -4.39 0.34
C ILE A 136 4.82 -3.45 -0.56
N ALA A 137 6.05 -3.01 -0.17
CA ALA A 137 6.72 -3.29 1.08
C ALA A 137 6.75 -2.04 1.96
N THR A 138 6.81 -2.26 3.28
CA THR A 138 6.75 -1.21 4.31
C THR A 138 7.69 -0.05 4.04
N ASN A 139 8.98 -0.33 3.87
CA ASN A 139 10.06 0.67 3.72
C ASN A 139 10.27 1.16 2.27
N TYR A 140 9.47 0.66 1.31
CA TYR A 140 9.51 1.08 -0.08
C TYR A 140 8.20 1.75 -0.49
N GLY A 141 7.29 1.02 -1.13
CA GLY A 141 6.06 1.57 -1.69
C GLY A 141 5.16 2.21 -0.64
N VAL A 142 5.00 1.59 0.54
CA VAL A 142 4.13 2.11 1.60
C VAL A 142 4.72 3.38 2.21
N GLU A 143 6.00 3.36 2.64
CA GLU A 143 6.63 4.53 3.25
C GLU A 143 6.79 5.70 2.28
N SER A 144 7.18 5.43 1.02
CA SER A 144 7.27 6.48 0.01
C SER A 144 5.91 7.16 -0.21
N THR A 145 4.83 6.38 -0.26
CA THR A 145 3.46 6.90 -0.35
C THR A 145 3.09 7.70 0.89
N ALA A 146 3.42 7.18 2.08
CA ALA A 146 3.12 7.83 3.35
C ALA A 146 3.79 9.19 3.52
N ARG A 147 5.05 9.32 3.10
CA ARG A 147 5.79 10.58 3.15
C ARG A 147 5.16 11.65 2.26
N PHE A 148 4.80 11.29 1.03
CA PHE A 148 4.07 12.20 0.14
C PHE A 148 2.68 12.56 0.69
N ALA A 149 1.94 11.59 1.24
CA ALA A 149 0.65 11.86 1.86
C ALA A 149 0.77 12.89 3.00
N TYR A 150 1.82 12.76 3.84
CA TYR A 150 2.12 13.73 4.89
C TYR A 150 2.38 15.13 4.34
N GLU A 151 3.24 15.25 3.32
CA GLU A 151 3.56 16.54 2.69
C GLU A 151 2.33 17.19 2.03
N TYR A 152 1.39 16.38 1.52
CA TYR A 152 0.11 16.85 0.98
C TYR A 152 -0.96 17.11 2.07
N GLY A 153 -0.66 16.89 3.35
CA GLY A 153 -1.56 17.17 4.45
C GLY A 153 -2.67 16.13 4.66
N PHE A 154 -2.48 14.90 4.21
CA PHE A 154 -3.41 13.81 4.51
C PHE A 154 -3.18 13.26 5.92
N HIS A 155 -4.26 13.03 6.66
CA HIS A 155 -4.23 12.18 7.85
C HIS A 155 -4.02 10.73 7.45
N GLN A 156 -3.26 9.97 8.26
CA GLN A 156 -2.89 8.61 7.92
C GLN A 156 -3.14 7.63 9.06
N ILE A 157 -3.62 6.45 8.70
CA ILE A 157 -3.72 5.28 9.55
C ILE A 157 -2.99 4.15 8.83
N PHE A 158 -2.05 3.51 9.50
CA PHE A 158 -1.30 2.37 8.99
C PHE A 158 -1.88 1.09 9.58
N ALA A 159 -2.40 0.21 8.73
CA ALA A 159 -2.86 -1.12 9.14
C ALA A 159 -1.63 -2.03 9.29
N GLU A 160 -1.03 -2.06 10.47
CA GLU A 160 0.29 -2.65 10.72
C GLU A 160 0.37 -4.11 10.31
N ASP A 161 -0.62 -4.92 10.65
CA ASP A 161 -0.70 -6.35 10.31
C ASP A 161 -1.19 -6.63 8.87
N ALA A 162 -1.47 -5.57 8.11
CA ALA A 162 -1.69 -5.59 6.66
C ALA A 162 -0.53 -4.95 5.88
N ILE A 163 0.63 -4.77 6.52
CA ILE A 163 1.87 -4.25 5.93
C ILE A 163 3.02 -5.20 6.27
N THR A 164 3.95 -5.42 5.36
CA THR A 164 5.15 -6.23 5.62
C THR A 164 6.32 -5.81 4.73
N SER A 165 7.52 -6.30 5.02
CA SER A 165 8.73 -6.03 4.25
C SER A 165 9.58 -7.28 4.03
N MET A 166 10.80 -7.11 3.49
CA MET A 166 11.74 -8.22 3.27
C MET A 166 12.30 -8.75 4.58
N THR A 167 12.50 -7.87 5.57
CA THR A 167 12.93 -8.25 6.92
C THR A 167 12.12 -7.49 7.98
N LYS A 168 12.10 -8.06 9.19
CA LYS A 168 11.46 -7.41 10.34
C LYS A 168 12.11 -6.08 10.68
N GLU A 169 13.42 -5.97 10.59
CA GLU A 169 14.18 -4.76 10.87
C GLU A 169 13.77 -3.61 9.94
N MET A 170 13.61 -3.88 8.64
CA MET A 170 13.13 -2.89 7.65
C MET A 170 11.72 -2.41 8.00
N HIS A 171 10.82 -3.34 8.33
CA HIS A 171 9.46 -3.00 8.74
C HIS A 171 9.46 -2.18 10.03
N ASP A 172 10.13 -2.65 11.08
CA ASP A 172 10.18 -1.99 12.39
C ASP A 172 10.78 -0.57 12.30
N ALA A 173 11.76 -0.36 11.45
CA ALA A 173 12.36 0.95 11.24
C ALA A 173 11.31 1.95 10.72
N SER A 174 10.56 1.60 9.68
CA SER A 174 9.49 2.45 9.15
C SER A 174 8.41 2.71 10.20
N ILE A 175 7.94 1.66 10.88
CA ILE A 175 6.89 1.78 11.91
C ILE A 175 7.34 2.70 13.05
N ASN A 176 8.54 2.47 13.61
CA ASN A 176 8.95 3.13 14.83
C ASN A 176 9.50 4.54 14.61
N TYR A 177 10.18 4.77 13.49
CA TYR A 177 10.86 6.05 13.25
C TYR A 177 10.11 6.98 12.30
N VAL A 178 9.19 6.46 11.49
CA VAL A 178 8.46 7.26 10.50
C VAL A 178 6.96 7.28 10.78
N PHE A 179 6.27 6.13 10.71
CA PHE A 179 4.81 6.08 10.69
C PHE A 179 4.16 6.62 11.95
N LYS A 180 4.71 6.35 13.13
CA LYS A 180 4.23 6.91 14.41
C LYS A 180 4.34 8.44 14.51
N ARG A 181 5.11 9.08 13.63
CA ARG A 181 5.27 10.54 13.60
C ARG A 181 4.36 11.22 12.59
N ILE A 182 3.94 10.50 11.56
CA ILE A 182 3.13 11.05 10.46
C ILE A 182 1.72 10.47 10.40
N GLY A 183 1.37 9.56 11.32
CA GLY A 183 0.05 8.94 11.38
C GLY A 183 -0.15 8.06 12.60
N ARG A 184 -1.20 7.28 12.56
CA ARG A 184 -1.60 6.34 13.63
C ARG A 184 -1.38 4.92 13.16
N VAL A 185 -0.66 4.11 13.93
CA VAL A 185 -0.40 2.69 13.64
C VAL A 185 -1.43 1.86 14.41
N ARG A 186 -2.20 1.02 13.71
CA ARG A 186 -3.28 0.21 14.28
C ARG A 186 -3.32 -1.17 13.65
N ALA A 187 -3.79 -2.15 14.39
CA ALA A 187 -4.12 -3.45 13.82
C ALA A 187 -5.38 -3.37 12.94
N THR A 188 -5.48 -4.25 11.95
CA THR A 188 -6.65 -4.35 11.06
C THR A 188 -7.94 -4.49 11.84
N GLU A 189 -7.95 -5.29 12.91
CA GLU A 189 -9.14 -5.50 13.75
C GLU A 189 -9.63 -4.20 14.42
N GLU A 190 -8.72 -3.33 14.89
CA GLU A 190 -9.07 -2.04 15.49
C GLU A 190 -9.70 -1.11 14.45
N ILE A 191 -9.16 -1.12 13.23
CA ILE A 191 -9.69 -0.34 12.11
C ILE A 191 -11.11 -0.82 11.76
N LEU A 192 -11.28 -2.14 11.59
CA LEU A 192 -12.57 -2.74 11.27
C LEU A 192 -13.66 -2.47 12.32
N LYS A 193 -13.30 -2.47 13.61
CA LYS A 193 -14.23 -2.13 14.69
C LYS A 193 -14.66 -0.65 14.68
N SER A 194 -13.89 0.21 14.01
CA SER A 194 -14.16 1.65 13.92
C SER A 194 -14.93 2.04 12.64
N LEU A 195 -15.22 1.07 11.77
CA LEU A 195 -16.02 1.21 10.54
C LEU A 195 -17.47 0.82 10.77
#